data_89509be7f09beac1ecabf97a2fd24b0a
#
_entry.id   89509be7f09beac1ecabf97a2fd24b0a
#
_cell.length_a   1.000
_cell.length_b   1.000
_cell.length_c   1.000
_cell.angle_alpha   90.00
_cell.angle_beta   90.00
_cell.angle_gamma   90.00
#
_symmetry.space_group_name_H-M   'P 1'
#
loop_
_entity.id
_entity.type
_entity.pdbx_description
1 polymer ?
#
loop_
_entity_poly.entity_id
_entity_poly.type
_entity_poly.pdbx_seq_one_letter_code
_entity_poly.pdbx_strand_id
1 'polypeptide(L)'
;SLANGERAVTLAVIKQADENMDNMKEALAEVTDYFKSIYPDIEFTITRNQTELLDYTISNLKQNLSLGFLFICIVAILFLGDVKSPAVIGLSMVVSIIISFLFFYLFNMSLNIISLSGLILALGMMIDSSIIVTENIAQYRAKGDNLEEACIKGTTEVITPMLSSTFTTIAVFVPLVFMSGIAGAIFFDQAFAVTVGLMVSYFTGIMLLPVLYKLVYSIPEIKHSFFNLKINNLIKEHTLDRFYDGGVDFIFRHKTTSLLFVAVTIPLCAILFYMIPKSRMPEIDQNELIAHVAVSYTHLTLPTTSRV
;
A
#
# COMPACT_ATOMS: atom_id res chain seq x y z
N SER A 1 -3.70 -40.53 0.20
CA SER A 1 -2.56 -39.67 0.56
C SER A 1 -1.83 -40.23 1.79
N LEU A 2 -0.60 -39.78 1.98
CA LEU A 2 0.20 -40.10 3.17
C LEU A 2 0.51 -38.78 3.84
N ALA A 3 0.36 -38.72 5.17
CA ALA A 3 0.82 -37.63 6.00
C ALA A 3 1.79 -38.19 7.03
N ASN A 4 2.99 -37.64 7.09
CA ASN A 4 4.07 -38.11 8.00
C ASN A 4 4.38 -39.62 7.91
N GLY A 5 4.14 -40.23 6.73
CA GLY A 5 4.34 -41.67 6.52
C GLY A 5 3.14 -42.56 6.86
N GLU A 6 2.09 -42.02 7.43
CA GLU A 6 0.85 -42.71 7.79
C GLU A 6 -0.24 -42.50 6.72
N ARG A 7 -1.22 -43.38 6.66
CA ARG A 7 -2.34 -43.26 5.72
C ARG A 7 -3.23 -42.09 6.13
N ALA A 8 -3.40 -41.14 5.21
CA ALA A 8 -4.24 -39.98 5.42
C ALA A 8 -5.31 -39.82 4.32
N VAL A 9 -6.44 -39.28 4.67
CA VAL A 9 -7.50 -38.86 3.75
C VAL A 9 -7.47 -37.36 3.63
N THR A 10 -7.36 -36.86 2.41
CA THR A 10 -7.41 -35.41 2.15
C THR A 10 -8.81 -35.06 1.69
N LEU A 11 -9.46 -34.15 2.42
CA LEU A 11 -10.74 -33.56 2.04
C LEU A 11 -10.50 -32.15 1.52
N ALA A 12 -10.98 -31.86 0.32
CA ALA A 12 -10.97 -30.52 -0.24
C ALA A 12 -12.30 -29.84 0.03
N VAL A 13 -12.30 -28.83 0.86
CA VAL A 13 -13.46 -27.96 1.10
C VAL A 13 -13.36 -26.76 0.18
N ILE A 14 -14.30 -26.63 -0.75
CA ILE A 14 -14.29 -25.59 -1.79
C ILE A 14 -15.40 -24.59 -1.47
N LYS A 15 -15.02 -23.32 -1.40
CA LYS A 15 -15.95 -22.20 -1.17
C LYS A 15 -16.86 -22.02 -2.39
N GLN A 16 -18.16 -21.86 -2.17
CA GLN A 16 -19.08 -21.39 -3.21
C GLN A 16 -18.80 -19.93 -3.59
N ALA A 17 -19.14 -19.58 -4.83
CA ALA A 17 -18.78 -18.26 -5.38
C ALA A 17 -19.32 -17.08 -4.55
N ASP A 18 -20.53 -17.23 -4.00
CA ASP A 18 -21.24 -16.16 -3.29
C ASP A 18 -21.06 -16.19 -1.75
N GLU A 19 -20.29 -17.17 -1.21
CA GLU A 19 -20.11 -17.30 0.24
C GLU A 19 -18.92 -16.47 0.72
N ASN A 20 -18.95 -16.02 1.99
CA ASN A 20 -17.86 -15.32 2.62
C ASN A 20 -16.80 -16.33 3.12
N MET A 21 -15.52 -16.05 2.89
CA MET A 21 -14.41 -16.90 3.33
C MET A 21 -14.32 -17.01 4.84
N ASP A 22 -14.64 -15.94 5.57
CA ASP A 22 -14.61 -15.93 7.03
C ASP A 22 -15.68 -16.83 7.63
N ASN A 23 -16.91 -16.79 7.07
CA ASN A 23 -18.00 -17.69 7.48
C ASN A 23 -17.62 -19.15 7.23
N MET A 24 -17.00 -19.44 6.09
CA MET A 24 -16.54 -20.80 5.79
C MET A 24 -15.45 -21.27 6.77
N LYS A 25 -14.53 -20.40 7.16
CA LYS A 25 -13.47 -20.68 8.12
C LYS A 25 -14.05 -21.03 9.50
N GLU A 26 -15.01 -20.22 9.96
CA GLU A 26 -15.69 -20.43 11.23
C GLU A 26 -16.49 -21.75 11.25
N ALA A 27 -17.29 -21.99 10.21
CA ALA A 27 -18.02 -23.23 10.05
C ALA A 27 -17.10 -24.46 9.97
N LEU A 28 -15.98 -24.35 9.26
CA LEU A 28 -15.00 -25.45 9.16
C LEU A 28 -14.33 -25.73 10.51
N ALA A 29 -14.03 -24.70 11.29
CA ALA A 29 -13.47 -24.86 12.62
C ALA A 29 -14.46 -25.59 13.55
N GLU A 30 -15.73 -25.16 13.55
CA GLU A 30 -16.79 -25.78 14.34
C GLU A 30 -16.99 -27.27 13.99
N VAL A 31 -17.09 -27.57 12.68
CA VAL A 31 -17.23 -28.93 12.18
C VAL A 31 -15.99 -29.78 12.51
N THR A 32 -14.80 -29.20 12.40
CA THR A 32 -13.57 -29.91 12.75
C THR A 32 -13.51 -30.27 14.23
N ASP A 33 -13.89 -29.35 15.11
CA ASP A 33 -13.93 -29.58 16.55
C ASP A 33 -15.01 -30.59 16.95
N TYR A 34 -16.16 -30.56 16.25
CA TYR A 34 -17.19 -31.57 16.40
C TYR A 34 -16.67 -32.97 16.03
N PHE A 35 -15.99 -33.12 14.89
CA PHE A 35 -15.40 -34.41 14.51
C PHE A 35 -14.28 -34.87 15.44
N LYS A 36 -13.44 -33.98 15.94
CA LYS A 36 -12.43 -34.31 16.96
C LYS A 36 -13.06 -34.88 18.24
N SER A 37 -14.24 -34.38 18.62
CA SER A 37 -14.95 -34.89 19.81
C SER A 37 -15.52 -36.28 19.63
N ILE A 38 -15.92 -36.65 18.40
CA ILE A 38 -16.47 -37.98 18.09
C ILE A 38 -15.38 -39.00 17.77
N TYR A 39 -14.30 -38.57 17.15
CA TYR A 39 -13.20 -39.43 16.71
C TYR A 39 -11.87 -38.97 17.31
N PRO A 40 -11.64 -39.23 18.65
CA PRO A 40 -10.44 -38.77 19.32
C PRO A 40 -9.15 -39.42 18.79
N ASP A 41 -9.27 -40.59 18.13
CA ASP A 41 -8.15 -41.33 17.56
C ASP A 41 -7.71 -40.82 16.16
N ILE A 42 -8.45 -39.83 15.60
CA ILE A 42 -8.15 -39.26 14.28
C ILE A 42 -7.63 -37.85 14.46
N GLU A 43 -6.45 -37.59 13.94
CA GLU A 43 -5.89 -36.25 13.89
C GLU A 43 -6.43 -35.48 12.69
N PHE A 44 -7.08 -34.36 12.93
CA PHE A 44 -7.59 -33.43 11.91
C PHE A 44 -6.66 -32.22 11.82
N THR A 45 -6.01 -32.08 10.65
CA THR A 45 -5.12 -30.93 10.37
C THR A 45 -5.55 -30.20 9.10
N ILE A 46 -5.54 -28.87 9.14
CA ILE A 46 -5.79 -28.04 7.96
C ILE A 46 -4.44 -27.75 7.30
N THR A 47 -4.22 -28.36 6.12
CA THR A 47 -2.92 -28.29 5.44
C THR A 47 -2.79 -27.12 4.45
N ARG A 48 -3.89 -26.62 3.92
CA ARG A 48 -3.93 -25.48 2.99
C ARG A 48 -4.99 -24.50 3.41
N ASN A 49 -4.58 -23.43 4.06
CA ASN A 49 -5.47 -22.37 4.48
C ASN A 49 -5.23 -21.13 3.60
N GLN A 50 -6.10 -20.90 2.61
CA GLN A 50 -6.00 -19.72 1.75
C GLN A 50 -6.33 -18.43 2.48
N THR A 51 -7.02 -18.49 3.65
CA THR A 51 -7.30 -17.31 4.45
C THR A 51 -6.06 -16.75 5.14
N GLU A 52 -5.03 -17.57 5.37
CA GLU A 52 -3.77 -17.10 5.95
C GLU A 52 -3.10 -16.00 5.13
N LEU A 53 -3.17 -16.11 3.80
CA LEU A 53 -2.63 -15.07 2.91
C LEU A 53 -3.41 -13.76 3.03
N LEU A 54 -4.73 -13.83 3.20
CA LEU A 54 -5.56 -12.64 3.39
C LEU A 54 -5.29 -12.02 4.77
N ASP A 55 -5.26 -12.81 5.82
CA ASP A 55 -4.94 -12.37 7.19
C ASP A 55 -3.55 -11.72 7.25
N TYR A 56 -2.57 -12.31 6.56
CA TYR A 56 -1.23 -11.75 6.41
C TYR A 56 -1.25 -10.40 5.69
N THR A 57 -2.03 -10.28 4.60
CA THR A 57 -2.13 -9.04 3.84
C THR A 57 -2.82 -7.93 4.63
N ILE A 58 -3.87 -8.25 5.40
CA ILE A 58 -4.52 -7.31 6.32
C ILE A 58 -3.55 -6.87 7.42
N SER A 59 -2.78 -7.81 7.97
CA SER A 59 -1.75 -7.50 8.97
C SER A 59 -0.67 -6.56 8.39
N ASN A 60 -0.20 -6.85 7.18
CA ASN A 60 0.73 -5.99 6.45
C ASN A 60 0.15 -4.59 6.19
N LEU A 61 -1.12 -4.50 5.83
CA LEU A 61 -1.80 -3.21 5.66
C LEU A 61 -1.76 -2.40 6.96
N LYS A 62 -2.11 -3.00 8.09
CA LYS A 62 -2.04 -2.35 9.41
C LYS A 62 -0.61 -1.93 9.76
N GLN A 63 0.37 -2.80 9.52
CA GLN A 63 1.77 -2.51 9.78
C GLN A 63 2.28 -1.35 8.91
N ASN A 64 1.97 -1.36 7.60
CA ASN A 64 2.36 -0.31 6.68
C ASN A 64 1.71 1.03 7.02
N LEU A 65 0.43 1.02 7.44
CA LEU A 65 -0.25 2.20 7.95
C LEU A 65 0.46 2.77 9.20
N SER A 66 0.77 1.92 10.16
CA SER A 66 1.45 2.32 11.41
C SER A 66 2.86 2.84 11.13
N LEU A 67 3.62 2.14 10.29
CA LEU A 67 4.97 2.52 9.90
C LEU A 67 4.97 3.81 9.09
N GLY A 68 4.06 3.94 8.12
CA GLY A 68 3.87 5.15 7.32
C GLY A 68 3.54 6.34 8.20
N PHE A 69 2.61 6.19 9.15
CA PHE A 69 2.29 7.24 10.13
C PHE A 69 3.50 7.63 10.98
N LEU A 70 4.29 6.66 11.45
CA LEU A 70 5.51 6.92 12.19
C LEU A 70 6.51 7.76 11.38
N PHE A 71 6.74 7.39 10.11
CA PHE A 71 7.62 8.16 9.23
C PHE A 71 7.09 9.56 8.95
N ILE A 72 5.78 9.72 8.75
CA ILE A 72 5.16 11.05 8.60
C ILE A 72 5.43 11.90 9.85
N CYS A 73 5.23 11.33 11.04
CA CYS A 73 5.52 12.03 12.29
C CYS A 73 6.98 12.50 12.36
N ILE A 74 7.93 11.61 12.03
CA ILE A 74 9.36 11.94 12.03
C ILE A 74 9.65 13.07 11.02
N VAL A 75 9.21 12.92 9.78
CA VAL A 75 9.47 13.89 8.71
C VAL A 75 8.82 15.26 9.03
N ALA A 76 7.55 15.25 9.43
CA ALA A 76 6.86 16.50 9.74
C ALA A 76 7.45 17.22 10.98
N ILE A 77 7.89 16.48 12.00
CA ILE A 77 8.61 17.06 13.14
C ILE A 77 9.96 17.64 12.70
N LEU A 78 10.66 16.97 11.79
CA LEU A 78 11.96 17.44 11.30
C LEU A 78 11.86 18.68 10.42
N PHE A 79 10.85 18.75 9.55
CA PHE A 79 10.74 19.83 8.55
C PHE A 79 9.78 20.94 8.96
N LEU A 80 8.63 20.62 9.56
CA LEU A 80 7.64 21.63 9.98
C LEU A 80 7.82 22.06 11.45
N GLY A 81 8.55 21.28 12.26
CA GLY A 81 8.75 21.59 13.69
C GLY A 81 7.47 21.52 14.54
N ASP A 82 6.41 20.88 14.01
CA ASP A 82 5.07 20.88 14.57
C ASP A 82 4.52 19.43 14.68
N VAL A 83 3.84 19.14 15.78
CA VAL A 83 3.21 17.85 16.05
C VAL A 83 1.76 17.80 15.55
N LYS A 84 1.13 18.97 15.35
CA LYS A 84 -0.27 19.07 14.91
C LYS A 84 -0.45 18.65 13.46
N SER A 85 0.51 19.00 12.58
CA SER A 85 0.48 18.65 11.17
C SER A 85 0.44 17.14 10.93
N PRO A 86 1.30 16.30 11.56
CA PRO A 86 1.21 14.84 11.44
C PRO A 86 -0.14 14.28 11.87
N ALA A 87 -0.74 14.84 12.94
CA ALA A 87 -2.04 14.39 13.40
C ALA A 87 -3.16 14.65 12.37
N VAL A 88 -3.13 15.83 11.72
CA VAL A 88 -4.07 16.19 10.65
C VAL A 88 -3.91 15.26 9.45
N ILE A 89 -2.65 15.04 9.02
CA ILE A 89 -2.33 14.15 7.88
C ILE A 89 -2.76 12.72 8.19
N GLY A 90 -2.41 12.19 9.37
CA GLY A 90 -2.77 10.84 9.77
C GLY A 90 -4.28 10.62 9.85
N LEU A 91 -5.02 11.57 10.40
CA LEU A 91 -6.49 11.51 10.46
C LEU A 91 -7.11 11.56 9.06
N SER A 92 -6.62 12.45 8.19
CA SER A 92 -7.04 12.51 6.79
C SER A 92 -6.81 11.19 6.06
N MET A 93 -5.65 10.55 6.28
CA MET A 93 -5.30 9.26 5.69
C MET A 93 -6.27 8.13 6.13
N VAL A 94 -6.57 8.05 7.44
CA VAL A 94 -7.52 7.04 7.95
C VAL A 94 -8.90 7.23 7.32
N VAL A 95 -9.39 8.47 7.25
CA VAL A 95 -10.69 8.77 6.62
C VAL A 95 -10.66 8.40 5.13
N SER A 96 -9.58 8.70 4.42
CA SER A 96 -9.43 8.34 2.99
C SER A 96 -9.50 6.84 2.77
N ILE A 97 -8.90 6.03 3.64
CA ILE A 97 -8.96 4.57 3.56
C ILE A 97 -10.39 4.07 3.78
N ILE A 98 -11.07 4.59 4.80
CA ILE A 98 -12.47 4.19 5.08
C ILE A 98 -13.36 4.51 3.88
N ILE A 99 -13.20 5.69 3.28
CA ILE A 99 -13.95 6.08 2.08
C ILE A 99 -13.57 5.18 0.90
N SER A 100 -12.30 4.80 0.75
CA SER A 100 -11.88 3.86 -0.31
C SER A 100 -12.53 2.50 -0.18
N PHE A 101 -12.69 1.96 1.04
CA PHE A 101 -13.45 0.73 1.28
C PHE A 101 -14.93 0.87 0.97
N LEU A 102 -15.53 2.05 1.23
CA LEU A 102 -16.91 2.33 0.80
C LEU A 102 -17.06 2.25 -0.72
N PHE A 103 -16.10 2.81 -1.47
CA PHE A 103 -16.11 2.69 -2.93
C PHE A 103 -15.91 1.25 -3.40
N PHE A 104 -15.05 0.46 -2.74
CA PHE A 104 -14.92 -0.97 -3.05
C PHE A 104 -16.26 -1.69 -2.90
N TYR A 105 -16.98 -1.42 -1.82
CA TYR A 105 -18.31 -1.97 -1.61
C TYR A 105 -19.32 -1.54 -2.69
N LEU A 106 -19.37 -0.25 -3.03
CA LEU A 106 -20.27 0.29 -4.05
C LEU A 106 -20.05 -0.28 -5.45
N PHE A 107 -18.80 -0.59 -5.79
CA PHE A 107 -18.42 -1.17 -7.09
C PHE A 107 -18.33 -2.69 -7.07
N ASN A 108 -18.81 -3.35 -6.01
CA ASN A 108 -18.74 -4.81 -5.82
C ASN A 108 -17.32 -5.40 -6.02
N MET A 109 -16.31 -4.65 -5.62
CA MET A 109 -14.91 -5.13 -5.62
C MET A 109 -14.68 -6.05 -4.44
N SER A 110 -14.06 -7.19 -4.69
CA SER A 110 -13.65 -8.10 -3.63
C SER A 110 -12.41 -7.58 -2.90
N LEU A 111 -12.42 -7.72 -1.57
CA LEU A 111 -11.20 -7.53 -0.78
C LEU A 111 -10.32 -8.76 -0.91
N ASN A 112 -9.34 -8.67 -1.76
CA ASN A 112 -8.36 -9.73 -2.01
C ASN A 112 -6.94 -9.18 -1.86
N ILE A 113 -5.94 -10.07 -1.92
CA ILE A 113 -4.53 -9.71 -1.77
C ILE A 113 -4.12 -8.63 -2.77
N ILE A 114 -4.67 -8.69 -3.97
CA ILE A 114 -4.30 -7.81 -5.10
C ILE A 114 -4.91 -6.43 -4.91
N SER A 115 -6.22 -6.34 -4.59
CA SER A 115 -6.88 -5.07 -4.31
C SER A 115 -6.29 -4.38 -3.07
N LEU A 116 -5.96 -5.15 -2.02
CA LEU A 116 -5.30 -4.61 -0.83
C LEU A 116 -3.86 -4.16 -1.12
N SER A 117 -3.11 -4.89 -1.96
CA SER A 117 -1.78 -4.44 -2.37
C SER A 117 -1.83 -3.14 -3.19
N GLY A 118 -2.83 -2.99 -4.04
CA GLY A 118 -3.11 -1.73 -4.74
C GLY A 118 -3.42 -0.59 -3.78
N LEU A 119 -4.21 -0.85 -2.74
CA LEU A 119 -4.51 0.16 -1.72
C LEU A 119 -3.25 0.53 -0.90
N ILE A 120 -2.39 -0.44 -0.56
CA ILE A 120 -1.10 -0.18 0.10
C ILE A 120 -0.23 0.73 -0.76
N LEU A 121 -0.17 0.47 -2.07
CA LEU A 121 0.55 1.32 -3.01
C LEU A 121 -0.04 2.73 -3.06
N ALA A 122 -1.38 2.84 -3.11
CA ALA A 122 -2.07 4.12 -3.09
C ALA A 122 -1.79 4.91 -1.80
N LEU A 123 -1.64 4.24 -0.65
CA LEU A 123 -1.36 4.89 0.63
C LEU A 123 -0.13 5.81 0.58
N GLY A 124 0.98 5.35 -0.01
CA GLY A 124 2.17 6.19 -0.16
C GLY A 124 1.87 7.48 -0.93
N MET A 125 1.10 7.39 -2.00
CA MET A 125 0.72 8.55 -2.83
C MET A 125 -0.35 9.43 -2.17
N MET A 126 -1.22 8.85 -1.33
CA MET A 126 -2.24 9.59 -0.56
C MET A 126 -1.60 10.53 0.48
N ILE A 127 -0.50 10.09 1.08
CA ILE A 127 0.26 10.86 2.05
C ILE A 127 0.81 12.14 1.41
N ASP A 128 1.37 12.03 0.22
CA ASP A 128 1.97 13.16 -0.49
C ASP A 128 0.94 14.27 -0.76
N SER A 129 -0.26 13.91 -1.18
CA SER A 129 -1.36 14.87 -1.36
C SER A 129 -1.68 15.64 -0.08
N SER A 130 -1.72 14.95 1.06
CA SER A 130 -1.99 15.56 2.36
C SER A 130 -0.84 16.45 2.84
N ILE A 131 0.41 16.06 2.59
CA ILE A 131 1.60 16.87 2.91
C ILE A 131 1.58 18.18 2.12
N ILE A 132 1.34 18.13 0.80
CA ILE A 132 1.33 19.31 -0.07
C ILE A 132 0.33 20.35 0.44
N VAL A 133 -0.91 19.94 0.74
CA VAL A 133 -1.95 20.86 1.24
C VAL A 133 -1.56 21.43 2.60
N THR A 134 -1.11 20.56 3.52
CA THR A 134 -0.73 20.99 4.89
C THR A 134 0.43 21.99 4.87
N GLU A 135 1.45 21.70 4.05
CA GLU A 135 2.63 22.57 3.93
C GLU A 135 2.26 23.91 3.30
N ASN A 136 1.44 23.91 2.25
CA ASN A 136 1.03 25.18 1.62
C ASN A 136 0.19 26.05 2.56
N ILE A 137 -0.72 25.44 3.35
CA ILE A 137 -1.45 26.17 4.41
C ILE A 137 -0.46 26.74 5.44
N ALA A 138 0.53 25.95 5.87
CA ALA A 138 1.53 26.40 6.83
C ALA A 138 2.37 27.58 6.28
N GLN A 139 2.71 27.57 4.99
CA GLN A 139 3.41 28.67 4.33
C GLN A 139 2.60 29.97 4.32
N TYR A 140 1.28 29.91 4.06
CA TYR A 140 0.42 31.10 4.14
C TYR A 140 0.30 31.63 5.55
N ARG A 141 0.25 30.75 6.55
CA ARG A 141 0.30 31.16 7.96
C ARG A 141 1.62 31.84 8.33
N ALA A 142 2.74 31.33 7.82
CA ALA A 142 4.05 31.94 8.04
C ALA A 142 4.17 33.33 7.38
N LYS A 143 3.43 33.60 6.30
CA LYS A 143 3.33 34.90 5.64
C LYS A 143 2.47 35.90 6.44
N GLY A 144 1.76 35.46 7.48
CA GLY A 144 0.96 36.32 8.36
C GLY A 144 -0.54 36.27 8.12
N ASP A 145 -1.03 35.42 7.23
CA ASP A 145 -2.47 35.21 7.01
C ASP A 145 -3.12 34.61 8.27
N ASN A 146 -4.37 34.96 8.52
CA ASN A 146 -5.12 34.32 9.60
C ASN A 146 -5.41 32.86 9.26
N LEU A 147 -5.77 32.06 10.28
CA LEU A 147 -5.94 30.59 10.12
C LEU A 147 -6.96 30.23 9.02
N GLU A 148 -8.05 30.95 8.92
CA GLU A 148 -9.11 30.69 7.95
C GLU A 148 -8.68 31.05 6.53
N GLU A 149 -8.10 32.23 6.35
CA GLU A 149 -7.58 32.67 5.05
C GLU A 149 -6.44 31.79 4.57
N ALA A 150 -5.54 31.38 5.45
CA ALA A 150 -4.44 30.48 5.13
C ALA A 150 -4.98 29.11 4.64
N CYS A 151 -6.01 28.57 5.31
CA CYS A 151 -6.65 27.32 4.86
C CYS A 151 -7.28 27.46 3.46
N ILE A 152 -7.99 28.57 3.22
CA ILE A 152 -8.65 28.81 1.92
C ILE A 152 -7.62 29.04 0.82
N LYS A 153 -6.71 29.99 0.99
CA LYS A 153 -5.71 30.36 -0.01
C LYS A 153 -4.75 29.19 -0.28
N GLY A 154 -4.21 28.58 0.79
CA GLY A 154 -3.25 27.48 0.70
C GLY A 154 -3.84 26.26 0.01
N THR A 155 -5.10 25.93 0.27
CA THR A 155 -5.75 24.81 -0.44
C THR A 155 -6.08 25.17 -1.88
N THR A 156 -6.63 26.37 -2.14
CA THR A 156 -7.05 26.79 -3.48
C THR A 156 -5.88 26.79 -4.48
N GLU A 157 -4.71 27.22 -4.05
CA GLU A 157 -3.51 27.26 -4.89
C GLU A 157 -3.08 25.88 -5.40
N VAL A 158 -3.24 24.84 -4.57
CA VAL A 158 -2.78 23.49 -4.89
C VAL A 158 -3.84 22.61 -5.55
N ILE A 159 -5.10 23.02 -5.65
CA ILE A 159 -6.19 22.23 -6.28
C ILE A 159 -5.81 21.78 -7.68
N THR A 160 -5.43 22.72 -8.54
CA THR A 160 -5.15 22.41 -9.95
C THR A 160 -3.88 21.58 -10.14
N PRO A 161 -2.74 21.90 -9.52
CA PRO A 161 -1.55 21.06 -9.58
C PRO A 161 -1.80 19.64 -9.06
N MET A 162 -2.50 19.50 -7.95
CA MET A 162 -2.82 18.19 -7.38
C MET A 162 -3.74 17.38 -8.29
N LEU A 163 -4.77 18.01 -8.87
CA LEU A 163 -5.66 17.35 -9.82
C LEU A 163 -4.88 16.83 -11.03
N SER A 164 -4.04 17.66 -11.60
CA SER A 164 -3.19 17.28 -12.74
C SER A 164 -2.26 16.11 -12.40
N SER A 165 -1.60 16.16 -11.25
CA SER A 165 -0.74 15.10 -10.76
C SER A 165 -1.52 13.80 -10.53
N THR A 166 -2.69 13.87 -9.90
CA THR A 166 -3.55 12.72 -9.64
C THR A 166 -3.99 12.05 -10.94
N PHE A 167 -4.46 12.83 -11.93
CA PHE A 167 -4.84 12.28 -13.22
C PHE A 167 -3.66 11.71 -14.00
N THR A 168 -2.49 12.32 -13.94
CA THR A 168 -1.28 11.80 -14.57
C THR A 168 -0.90 10.46 -13.97
N THR A 169 -0.98 10.33 -12.65
CA THR A 169 -0.69 9.07 -11.97
C THR A 169 -1.72 7.99 -12.33
N ILE A 170 -3.02 8.32 -12.33
CA ILE A 170 -4.09 7.40 -12.75
C ILE A 170 -3.88 6.94 -14.20
N ALA A 171 -3.48 7.84 -15.09
CA ALA A 171 -3.25 7.52 -16.51
C ALA A 171 -2.20 6.43 -16.72
N VAL A 172 -1.23 6.29 -15.82
CA VAL A 172 -0.23 5.20 -15.83
C VAL A 172 -0.89 3.83 -15.60
N PHE A 173 -1.98 3.78 -14.84
CA PHE A 173 -2.70 2.54 -14.54
C PHE A 173 -3.76 2.18 -15.60
N VAL A 174 -4.17 3.12 -16.45
CA VAL A 174 -5.16 2.89 -17.52
C VAL A 174 -4.79 1.72 -18.45
N PRO A 175 -3.54 1.58 -18.94
CA PRO A 175 -3.16 0.45 -19.77
C PRO A 175 -3.36 -0.93 -19.10
N LEU A 176 -3.26 -1.01 -17.77
CA LEU A 176 -3.44 -2.26 -17.03
C LEU A 176 -4.88 -2.77 -17.07
N VAL A 177 -5.85 -1.85 -17.17
CA VAL A 177 -7.28 -2.18 -17.29
C VAL A 177 -7.59 -2.88 -18.63
N PHE A 178 -6.81 -2.60 -19.67
CA PHE A 178 -6.99 -3.22 -21.00
C PHE A 178 -6.21 -4.51 -21.22
N MET A 179 -5.49 -4.98 -20.20
CA MET A 179 -4.82 -6.28 -20.28
C MET A 179 -5.85 -7.41 -20.30
N SER A 180 -5.57 -8.47 -21.07
CA SER A 180 -6.44 -9.64 -21.20
C SER A 180 -5.87 -10.86 -20.47
N GLY A 181 -6.73 -11.85 -20.21
CA GLY A 181 -6.35 -13.10 -19.55
C GLY A 181 -6.19 -12.96 -18.03
N ILE A 182 -5.49 -13.91 -17.42
CA ILE A 182 -5.29 -13.97 -15.97
C ILE A 182 -4.57 -12.71 -15.45
N ALA A 183 -3.56 -12.23 -16.19
CA ALA A 183 -2.86 -11.00 -15.87
C ALA A 183 -3.81 -9.79 -15.85
N GLY A 184 -4.74 -9.71 -16.81
CA GLY A 184 -5.73 -8.65 -16.84
C GLY A 184 -6.63 -8.64 -15.61
N ALA A 185 -7.12 -9.80 -15.17
CA ALA A 185 -7.96 -9.90 -13.97
C ALA A 185 -7.21 -9.45 -12.71
N ILE A 186 -5.94 -9.82 -12.60
CA ILE A 186 -5.07 -9.44 -11.47
C ILE A 186 -4.81 -7.93 -11.46
N PHE A 187 -4.34 -7.39 -12.57
CA PHE A 187 -3.95 -5.98 -12.65
C PHE A 187 -5.15 -5.03 -12.65
N PHE A 188 -6.34 -5.50 -13.07
CA PHE A 188 -7.57 -4.71 -13.00
C PHE A 188 -7.90 -4.34 -11.55
N ASP A 189 -7.93 -5.31 -10.64
CA ASP A 189 -8.23 -5.09 -9.23
C ASP A 189 -7.23 -4.10 -8.60
N GLN A 190 -5.95 -4.26 -8.92
CA GLN A 190 -4.91 -3.37 -8.44
C GLN A 190 -5.05 -1.94 -8.99
N ALA A 191 -5.23 -1.80 -10.30
CA ALA A 191 -5.38 -0.51 -10.95
C ALA A 191 -6.63 0.23 -10.46
N PHE A 192 -7.74 -0.50 -10.26
CA PHE A 192 -8.95 0.06 -9.69
C PHE A 192 -8.73 0.55 -8.26
N ALA A 193 -8.11 -0.26 -7.41
CA ALA A 193 -7.83 0.09 -6.02
C ALA A 193 -6.96 1.35 -5.91
N VAL A 194 -5.91 1.45 -6.74
CA VAL A 194 -5.04 2.64 -6.79
C VAL A 194 -5.82 3.86 -7.28
N THR A 195 -6.61 3.71 -8.33
CA THR A 195 -7.40 4.81 -8.90
C THR A 195 -8.40 5.37 -7.88
N VAL A 196 -9.15 4.49 -7.21
CA VAL A 196 -10.09 4.88 -6.16
C VAL A 196 -9.35 5.56 -5.00
N GLY A 197 -8.25 4.96 -4.51
CA GLY A 197 -7.45 5.54 -3.45
C GLY A 197 -6.97 6.95 -3.76
N LEU A 198 -6.42 7.16 -4.96
CA LEU A 198 -5.93 8.47 -5.41
C LEU A 198 -7.05 9.50 -5.54
N MET A 199 -8.18 9.13 -6.14
CA MET A 199 -9.32 10.04 -6.28
C MET A 199 -9.88 10.43 -4.90
N VAL A 200 -10.05 9.46 -4.00
CA VAL A 200 -10.50 9.72 -2.64
C VAL A 200 -9.51 10.63 -1.90
N SER A 201 -8.21 10.36 -2.03
CA SER A 201 -7.17 11.19 -1.42
C SER A 201 -7.21 12.64 -1.91
N TYR A 202 -7.38 12.84 -3.21
CA TYR A 202 -7.55 14.18 -3.78
C TYR A 202 -8.72 14.91 -3.13
N PHE A 203 -9.92 14.29 -3.10
CA PHE A 203 -11.10 14.93 -2.51
C PHE A 203 -10.96 15.16 -1.00
N THR A 204 -10.41 14.20 -0.25
CA THR A 204 -10.17 14.39 1.18
C THR A 204 -9.12 15.45 1.45
N GLY A 205 -8.08 15.54 0.60
CA GLY A 205 -7.04 16.56 0.71
C GLY A 205 -7.56 17.98 0.50
N ILE A 206 -8.46 18.20 -0.46
CA ILE A 206 -8.97 19.56 -0.73
C ILE A 206 -10.20 19.95 0.10
N MET A 207 -11.00 18.97 0.56
CA MET A 207 -12.25 19.26 1.28
C MET A 207 -12.12 19.02 2.79
N LEU A 208 -11.62 17.88 3.19
CA LEU A 208 -11.58 17.48 4.59
C LEU A 208 -10.36 18.06 5.32
N LEU A 209 -9.19 17.99 4.70
CA LEU A 209 -7.93 18.34 5.35
C LEU A 209 -7.86 19.81 5.81
N PRO A 210 -8.28 20.84 5.04
CA PRO A 210 -8.29 22.21 5.52
C PRO A 210 -9.25 22.42 6.70
N VAL A 211 -10.35 21.68 6.75
CA VAL A 211 -11.29 21.68 7.88
C VAL A 211 -10.65 21.06 9.12
N LEU A 212 -10.01 19.91 8.98
CA LEU A 212 -9.26 19.26 10.06
C LEU A 212 -8.12 20.13 10.55
N TYR A 213 -7.41 20.78 9.63
CA TYR A 213 -6.34 21.71 9.96
C TYR A 213 -6.86 22.87 10.80
N LYS A 214 -7.94 23.53 10.36
CA LYS A 214 -8.60 24.62 11.11
C LYS A 214 -9.02 24.12 12.50
N LEU A 215 -9.64 22.94 12.59
CA LEU A 215 -10.12 22.37 13.86
C LEU A 215 -8.96 22.12 14.83
N VAL A 216 -7.91 21.44 14.41
CA VAL A 216 -6.76 21.07 15.26
C VAL A 216 -5.96 22.30 15.69
N TYR A 217 -5.82 23.28 14.81
CA TYR A 217 -5.09 24.51 15.13
C TYR A 217 -5.91 25.55 15.90
N SER A 218 -7.25 25.42 15.93
CA SER A 218 -8.12 26.22 16.78
C SER A 218 -8.12 25.75 18.23
N ILE A 219 -7.68 24.53 18.51
CA ILE A 219 -7.53 24.04 19.90
C ILE A 219 -6.35 24.77 20.53
N PRO A 220 -6.59 25.54 21.65
CA PRO A 220 -5.52 26.24 22.34
C PRO A 220 -4.42 25.26 22.74
N GLU A 221 -3.18 25.67 22.58
CA GLU A 221 -2.03 24.87 22.95
C GLU A 221 -2.08 24.55 24.44
N ILE A 222 -2.25 23.30 24.79
CA ILE A 222 -1.83 22.83 26.11
C ILE A 222 -0.32 23.06 26.12
N LYS A 223 0.13 24.00 26.94
CA LYS A 223 1.54 24.32 27.14
C LYS A 223 2.29 23.06 27.61
N HIS A 224 2.52 22.12 26.73
CA HIS A 224 3.54 21.12 26.92
C HIS A 224 4.90 21.75 26.59
N SER A 225 5.44 22.42 27.61
CA SER A 225 6.81 22.93 27.65
C SER A 225 7.88 21.85 27.46
N PHE A 226 7.49 20.60 27.17
CA PHE A 226 8.41 19.48 27.06
C PHE A 226 8.89 19.21 25.63
N PHE A 227 8.26 19.78 24.60
CA PHE A 227 8.58 19.46 23.20
C PHE A 227 9.04 20.67 22.39
N ASN A 228 9.50 21.72 23.04
CA ASN A 228 10.42 22.68 22.42
C ASN A 228 11.81 22.01 22.30
N LEU A 229 11.83 20.83 21.71
CA LEU A 229 13.07 20.29 21.18
C LEU A 229 13.55 21.30 20.15
N LYS A 230 14.64 21.92 20.46
CA LYS A 230 15.50 22.74 19.59
C LYS A 230 16.03 21.88 18.42
N ILE A 231 15.12 21.18 17.71
CA ILE A 231 15.43 20.39 16.51
C ILE A 231 15.78 21.33 15.37
N ASN A 232 15.29 22.57 15.40
CA ASN A 232 15.71 23.67 14.51
C ASN A 232 17.22 23.95 14.53
N ASN A 233 17.95 23.42 15.53
CA ASN A 233 19.42 23.54 15.56
C ASN A 233 20.13 22.25 15.08
N LEU A 234 19.45 21.14 14.88
CA LEU A 234 20.06 19.87 14.46
C LEU A 234 20.18 19.77 12.94
N ILE A 235 19.20 20.28 12.22
CA ILE A 235 19.34 20.52 10.78
C ILE A 235 19.51 22.03 10.63
N LYS A 236 20.76 22.48 10.70
CA LYS A 236 21.09 23.85 10.30
C LYS A 236 20.53 24.02 8.89
N GLU A 237 19.43 24.78 8.72
CA GLU A 237 18.90 25.22 7.43
C GLU A 237 20.06 25.63 6.49
N HIS A 238 21.05 26.30 7.04
CA HIS A 238 22.27 26.75 6.35
C HIS A 238 23.17 25.62 5.78
N THR A 239 23.04 24.38 6.22
CA THR A 239 23.92 23.30 5.73
C THR A 239 23.32 22.61 4.52
N LEU A 240 22.00 22.39 4.51
CA LEU A 240 21.26 21.85 3.36
C LEU A 240 21.22 22.86 2.23
N ASP A 241 20.92 24.14 2.54
CA ASP A 241 20.92 25.23 1.55
C ASP A 241 22.30 25.38 0.91
N ARG A 242 23.38 25.38 1.71
CA ARG A 242 24.73 25.48 1.18
C ARG A 242 25.13 24.28 0.32
N PHE A 243 24.66 23.07 0.67
CA PHE A 243 24.91 21.88 -0.13
C PHE A 243 24.12 21.92 -1.45
N TYR A 244 22.87 22.37 -1.40
CA TYR A 244 22.04 22.57 -2.57
C TYR A 244 22.60 23.65 -3.49
N ASP A 245 22.87 24.82 -2.96
CA ASP A 245 23.43 25.95 -3.71
C ASP A 245 24.77 25.58 -4.32
N GLY A 246 25.64 24.90 -3.56
CA GLY A 246 26.93 24.41 -4.06
C GLY A 246 26.78 23.38 -5.16
N GLY A 247 25.79 22.49 -5.09
CA GLY A 247 25.48 21.51 -6.13
C GLY A 247 24.95 22.16 -7.41
N VAL A 248 24.03 23.11 -7.25
CA VAL A 248 23.43 23.86 -8.37
C VAL A 248 24.51 24.71 -9.04
N ASP A 249 25.31 25.45 -8.28
CA ASP A 249 26.43 26.25 -8.81
C ASP A 249 27.46 25.38 -9.55
N PHE A 250 27.77 24.21 -9.03
CA PHE A 250 28.66 23.25 -9.71
C PHE A 250 28.10 22.82 -11.06
N ILE A 251 26.80 22.45 -11.13
CA ILE A 251 26.12 22.03 -12.36
C ILE A 251 26.11 23.16 -13.38
N PHE A 252 25.78 24.39 -12.97
CA PHE A 252 25.74 25.53 -13.86
C PHE A 252 27.12 26.02 -14.31
N ARG A 253 28.13 25.88 -13.46
CA ARG A 253 29.51 26.22 -13.83
C ARG A 253 30.14 25.20 -14.78
N HIS A 254 29.78 23.92 -14.64
CA HIS A 254 30.41 22.83 -15.40
C HIS A 254 29.38 22.17 -16.34
N LYS A 255 28.72 22.96 -17.18
CA LYS A 255 27.66 22.48 -18.12
C LYS A 255 28.14 21.29 -18.97
N THR A 256 29.39 21.31 -19.46
CA THR A 256 29.98 20.23 -20.25
C THR A 256 30.16 18.95 -19.45
N THR A 257 30.57 19.04 -18.21
CA THR A 257 30.73 17.87 -17.32
C THR A 257 29.36 17.26 -16.97
N SER A 258 28.37 18.09 -16.71
CA SER A 258 26.98 17.64 -16.43
C SER A 258 26.35 16.97 -17.65
N LEU A 259 26.58 17.55 -18.84
CA LEU A 259 26.11 16.95 -20.09
C LEU A 259 26.81 15.61 -20.38
N LEU A 260 28.12 15.52 -20.13
CA LEU A 260 28.91 14.29 -20.28
C LEU A 260 28.41 13.21 -19.30
N PHE A 261 28.13 13.58 -18.05
CA PHE A 261 27.57 12.67 -17.07
C PHE A 261 26.26 12.04 -17.53
N VAL A 262 25.31 12.86 -18.03
CA VAL A 262 24.05 12.37 -18.59
C VAL A 262 24.29 11.49 -19.82
N ALA A 263 25.17 11.91 -20.72
CA ALA A 263 25.51 11.18 -21.94
C ALA A 263 26.15 9.81 -21.68
N VAL A 264 26.86 9.64 -20.56
CA VAL A 264 27.45 8.35 -20.14
C VAL A 264 26.42 7.51 -19.38
N THR A 265 25.58 8.14 -18.56
CA THR A 265 24.61 7.42 -17.72
C THR A 265 23.55 6.73 -18.58
N ILE A 266 23.05 7.37 -19.64
CA ILE A 266 22.02 6.79 -20.53
C ILE A 266 22.45 5.45 -21.15
N PRO A 267 23.61 5.37 -21.88
CA PRO A 267 24.06 4.10 -22.44
C PRO A 267 24.43 3.07 -21.37
N LEU A 268 24.96 3.50 -20.22
CA LEU A 268 25.25 2.61 -19.10
C LEU A 268 23.96 1.96 -18.59
N CYS A 269 22.89 2.72 -18.37
CA CYS A 269 21.58 2.20 -17.99
C CYS A 269 21.02 1.23 -19.04
N ALA A 270 21.19 1.54 -20.34
CA ALA A 270 20.76 0.66 -21.41
C ALA A 270 21.50 -0.67 -21.39
N ILE A 271 22.82 -0.66 -21.19
CA ILE A 271 23.64 -1.87 -21.06
C ILE A 271 23.21 -2.69 -19.85
N LEU A 272 23.07 -2.06 -18.69
CA LEU A 272 22.60 -2.73 -17.47
C LEU A 272 21.22 -3.35 -17.66
N PHE A 273 20.29 -2.67 -18.33
CA PHE A 273 18.96 -3.19 -18.65
C PHE A 273 19.00 -4.47 -19.49
N TYR A 274 19.97 -4.56 -20.43
CA TYR A 274 20.17 -5.78 -21.23
C TYR A 274 20.79 -6.94 -20.40
N MET A 275 21.57 -6.61 -19.37
CA MET A 275 22.21 -7.61 -18.51
C MET A 275 21.28 -8.18 -17.43
N ILE A 276 20.15 -7.53 -17.13
CA ILE A 276 19.18 -8.01 -16.14
C ILE A 276 18.50 -9.29 -16.66
N PRO A 277 18.56 -10.41 -15.92
CA PRO A 277 17.88 -11.63 -16.29
C PRO A 277 16.37 -11.42 -16.29
N LYS A 278 15.72 -11.83 -17.37
CA LYS A 278 14.27 -11.67 -17.57
C LYS A 278 13.57 -12.95 -17.13
N SER A 279 12.84 -12.94 -16.04
CA SER A 279 11.94 -14.00 -15.64
C SER A 279 10.47 -13.56 -15.81
N ARG A 280 9.60 -14.52 -16.13
CA ARG A 280 8.15 -14.23 -16.31
C ARG A 280 7.40 -14.07 -15.00
N MET A 281 7.87 -14.73 -13.95
CA MET A 281 7.31 -14.68 -12.60
C MET A 281 8.46 -14.65 -11.59
N PRO A 282 8.30 -13.97 -10.44
CA PRO A 282 9.23 -14.10 -9.34
C PRO A 282 9.25 -15.57 -8.86
N GLU A 283 10.43 -16.07 -8.51
CA GLU A 283 10.54 -17.37 -7.85
C GLU A 283 9.89 -17.24 -6.47
N ILE A 284 8.75 -17.90 -6.31
CA ILE A 284 8.07 -17.99 -5.02
C ILE A 284 8.55 -19.28 -4.38
N ASP A 285 9.33 -19.15 -3.34
CA ASP A 285 9.76 -20.29 -2.52
C ASP A 285 8.55 -20.72 -1.68
N GLN A 286 7.82 -21.71 -2.19
CA GLN A 286 6.57 -22.17 -1.56
C GLN A 286 6.84 -23.09 -0.35
N ASN A 287 8.10 -23.40 -0.04
CA ASN A 287 8.49 -24.41 0.95
C ASN A 287 7.77 -25.77 0.76
N GLU A 288 7.18 -25.98 -0.41
CA GLU A 288 6.51 -27.22 -0.79
C GLU A 288 7.30 -27.91 -1.90
N LEU A 289 7.70 -29.13 -1.67
CA LEU A 289 8.35 -29.99 -2.64
C LEU A 289 7.28 -30.87 -3.31
N ILE A 290 6.83 -30.50 -4.52
CA ILE A 290 5.90 -31.32 -5.30
C ILE A 290 6.71 -32.31 -6.13
N ALA A 291 6.78 -33.55 -5.68
CA ALA A 291 7.38 -34.64 -6.45
C ALA A 291 6.33 -35.27 -7.34
N HIS A 292 6.45 -35.11 -8.66
CA HIS A 292 5.70 -35.88 -9.63
C HIS A 292 6.37 -37.26 -9.83
N VAL A 293 5.85 -38.27 -9.18
CA VAL A 293 6.33 -39.64 -9.38
C VAL A 293 5.56 -40.26 -10.56
N ALA A 294 6.18 -40.35 -11.72
CA ALA A 294 5.65 -41.10 -12.84
C ALA A 294 5.92 -42.60 -12.60
N VAL A 295 4.90 -43.33 -12.22
CA VAL A 295 4.97 -44.80 -12.14
C VAL A 295 4.59 -45.41 -13.47
N SER A 296 5.46 -46.25 -14.02
CA SER A 296 5.16 -47.04 -15.19
C SER A 296 4.15 -48.13 -14.77
N TYR A 297 2.93 -48.01 -15.25
CA TYR A 297 1.87 -49.00 -15.00
C TYR A 297 2.14 -50.26 -15.77
N THR A 298 2.78 -51.24 -15.15
CA THR A 298 2.94 -52.59 -15.72
C THR A 298 1.79 -53.54 -15.39
N HIS A 299 0.91 -53.19 -14.46
CA HIS A 299 -0.29 -53.94 -14.11
C HIS A 299 -1.47 -53.05 -13.77
N LEU A 300 -2.30 -52.78 -14.75
CA LEU A 300 -3.65 -52.25 -14.55
C LEU A 300 -4.61 -53.40 -14.22
N THR A 301 -4.80 -53.69 -12.95
CA THR A 301 -5.96 -54.47 -12.54
C THR A 301 -7.03 -53.50 -12.10
N LEU A 302 -8.00 -53.25 -13.00
CA LEU A 302 -9.30 -52.61 -12.82
C LEU A 302 -9.32 -51.13 -12.37
N PRO A 303 -9.99 -50.29 -13.15
CA PRO A 303 -10.32 -48.95 -12.71
C PRO A 303 -11.42 -49.02 -11.65
N THR A 304 -11.08 -48.78 -10.43
CA THR A 304 -12.08 -48.34 -9.44
C THR A 304 -12.55 -46.94 -9.84
N THR A 305 -13.59 -46.91 -10.65
CA THR A 305 -14.40 -45.69 -10.82
C THR A 305 -15.12 -45.43 -9.52
N SER A 306 -14.51 -44.72 -8.63
CA SER A 306 -15.24 -43.98 -7.62
C SER A 306 -15.53 -42.57 -8.18
N ARG A 307 -16.62 -42.48 -8.91
CA ARG A 307 -17.33 -41.20 -9.05
C ARG A 307 -18.01 -40.94 -7.72
N VAL A 308 -17.67 -39.89 -7.07
CA VAL A 308 -18.56 -39.13 -6.20
C VAL A 308 -18.37 -37.67 -6.56
#